data_41d6cd25f77c08f612f9902364d2bc68
#
_entry.id   41d6cd25f77c08f612f9902364d2bc68
#
_cell.length_a   1.000
_cell.length_b   1.000
_cell.length_c   1.000
_cell.angle_alpha   90.00
_cell.angle_beta   90.00
_cell.angle_gamma   90.00
#
_symmetry.space_group_name_H-M   'P 1'
#
loop_
_entity.id
_entity.type
_entity.pdbx_description
1 polymer ?
#
loop_
_entity_poly.entity_id
_entity_poly.type
_entity_poly.pdbx_seq_one_letter_code
_entity_poly.pdbx_strand_id
1 'polypeptide(L)'
;VADVAVEAPFDARGDEVLLWPLRTAALANVRVNYGGTSISLRLDFVGGGRASFKPEQTNPQSVPRREVAAYRLDRLLGIQAVAPAIGRSFPVDELYAALDRPGRAVRQRLKDELISRKDPADPHRRIVVGEVQWWIPAIEFARIGRHRIDETRGIVAWKRLLRAGATIPDERYQLVRQISTMLLFDFVIDNVDRWSGANARISPDGSKLYFMDNTMAFSRDADGHRKSKIYLERCQTFSRRLVERLRDLGEDDVRAVLAHDLG
;
A
#
# COMPACT_ATOMS: atom_id res chain seq x y z
N VAL A 1 -26.38 6.00 -13.32
CA VAL A 1 -25.18 6.55 -12.67
C VAL A 1 -24.24 6.98 -13.75
N ALA A 2 -23.85 8.27 -13.78
CA ALA A 2 -23.02 8.86 -14.81
C ALA A 2 -21.72 8.06 -14.95
N ASP A 3 -21.29 7.87 -16.19
CA ASP A 3 -20.05 7.24 -16.58
C ASP A 3 -18.90 8.10 -15.99
N VAL A 4 -18.35 7.64 -14.88
CA VAL A 4 -17.30 8.39 -14.19
C VAL A 4 -15.99 8.12 -14.91
N ALA A 5 -15.34 9.19 -15.33
CA ALA A 5 -14.02 9.27 -15.93
C ALA A 5 -13.04 8.23 -15.35
N VAL A 6 -12.08 7.82 -16.16
CA VAL A 6 -10.88 7.06 -15.71
C VAL A 6 -10.41 7.68 -14.41
N GLU A 7 -10.21 6.86 -13.37
CA GLU A 7 -9.65 7.36 -12.10
C GLU A 7 -8.39 8.16 -12.43
N ALA A 8 -8.26 9.33 -11.81
CA ALA A 8 -7.07 10.14 -11.98
C ALA A 8 -5.82 9.29 -11.62
N PRO A 9 -4.71 9.40 -12.36
CA PRO A 9 -3.50 8.67 -12.06
C PRO A 9 -3.09 8.88 -10.60
N PHE A 10 -2.31 7.94 -10.04
CA PHE A 10 -1.83 8.07 -8.67
C PHE A 10 -1.12 9.42 -8.45
N ASP A 11 -0.32 9.83 -9.42
CA ASP A 11 0.38 11.12 -9.48
C ASP A 11 0.38 11.58 -10.95
N ALA A 12 0.31 12.88 -11.18
CA ALA A 12 0.27 13.48 -12.52
C ALA A 12 1.50 13.14 -13.39
N ARG A 13 2.62 12.80 -12.78
CA ARG A 13 3.86 12.39 -13.46
C ARG A 13 3.80 10.99 -14.06
N GLY A 14 2.87 10.16 -13.61
CA GLY A 14 2.76 8.76 -14.00
C GLY A 14 3.73 7.82 -13.28
N ASP A 15 3.38 6.54 -13.24
CA ASP A 15 4.08 5.52 -12.46
C ASP A 15 5.53 5.32 -12.88
N GLU A 16 5.86 5.33 -14.17
CA GLU A 16 7.23 5.10 -14.65
C GLU A 16 8.21 6.16 -14.13
N VAL A 17 7.79 7.41 -14.07
CA VAL A 17 8.60 8.50 -13.51
C VAL A 17 8.83 8.31 -12.00
N LEU A 18 7.82 7.82 -11.28
CA LEU A 18 7.92 7.55 -9.86
C LEU A 18 8.76 6.29 -9.57
N LEU A 19 8.61 5.25 -10.37
CA LEU A 19 9.32 3.98 -10.21
C LEU A 19 10.80 4.07 -10.59
N TRP A 20 11.18 4.95 -11.52
CA TRP A 20 12.56 5.07 -11.98
C TRP A 20 13.58 5.25 -10.85
N PRO A 21 13.46 6.26 -9.96
CA PRO A 21 14.39 6.40 -8.83
C PRO A 21 14.32 5.23 -7.85
N LEU A 22 13.14 4.59 -7.70
CA LEU A 22 13.02 3.42 -6.83
C LEU A 22 13.85 2.23 -7.36
N ARG A 23 13.96 2.09 -8.68
CA ARG A 23 14.74 1.01 -9.33
C ARG A 23 16.24 1.29 -9.31
N THR A 24 16.65 2.52 -9.55
CA THR A 24 18.02 2.81 -10.00
C THR A 24 18.83 3.71 -9.08
N ALA A 25 18.18 4.60 -8.31
CA ALA A 25 18.90 5.62 -7.57
C ALA A 25 19.69 5.05 -6.38
N ALA A 26 20.89 5.62 -6.16
CA ALA A 26 21.71 5.30 -5.00
C ALA A 26 21.13 5.90 -3.70
N LEU A 27 21.43 5.27 -2.56
CA LEU A 27 21.01 5.77 -1.26
C LEU A 27 21.81 7.01 -0.89
N ALA A 28 21.13 8.08 -0.51
CA ALA A 28 21.74 9.26 0.10
C ALA A 28 21.64 9.21 1.63
N ASN A 29 20.49 8.77 2.15
CA ASN A 29 20.25 8.68 3.58
C ASN A 29 19.17 7.64 3.88
N VAL A 30 19.31 6.98 5.04
CA VAL A 30 18.35 5.97 5.53
C VAL A 30 17.93 6.32 6.95
N ARG A 31 16.62 6.35 7.19
CA ARG A 31 16.03 6.60 8.51
C ARG A 31 15.11 5.47 8.91
N VAL A 32 15.13 5.12 10.18
CA VAL A 32 14.16 4.17 10.73
C VAL A 32 12.83 4.88 10.96
N ASN A 33 11.74 4.32 10.45
CA ASN A 33 10.39 4.78 10.76
C ASN A 33 9.97 4.18 12.11
N TYR A 34 9.60 5.05 13.04
CA TYR A 34 9.07 4.64 14.34
C TYR A 34 7.54 4.71 14.30
N GLY A 35 6.85 3.72 14.85
CA GLY A 35 5.39 3.74 14.96
C GLY A 35 4.66 2.51 14.44
N GLY A 36 5.38 1.49 13.97
CA GLY A 36 4.82 0.18 13.58
C GLY A 36 5.45 -0.98 14.37
N THR A 37 4.87 -2.16 14.26
CA THR A 37 5.39 -3.41 14.84
C THR A 37 6.52 -4.01 14.00
N SER A 38 6.55 -3.71 12.70
CA SER A 38 7.57 -4.15 11.75
C SER A 38 8.62 -3.07 11.49
N ILE A 39 9.83 -3.48 11.09
CA ILE A 39 10.85 -2.55 10.61
C ILE A 39 10.40 -1.97 9.26
N SER A 40 10.38 -0.64 9.21
CA SER A 40 10.22 0.14 8.00
C SER A 40 11.28 1.24 7.98
N LEU A 41 11.89 1.47 6.83
CA LEU A 41 12.92 2.48 6.65
C LEU A 41 12.43 3.54 5.66
N ARG A 42 12.79 4.78 5.90
CA ARG A 42 12.66 5.85 4.91
C ARG A 42 13.98 6.00 4.18
N LEU A 43 13.92 5.89 2.88
CA LEU A 43 15.06 6.10 1.99
C LEU A 43 14.96 7.50 1.36
N ASP A 44 16.03 8.27 1.43
CA ASP A 44 16.22 9.46 0.61
C ASP A 44 17.27 9.10 -0.46
N PHE A 45 17.00 9.36 -1.74
CA PHE A 45 17.87 9.00 -2.86
C PHE A 45 18.75 10.13 -3.33
N VAL A 46 19.91 9.79 -3.88
CA VAL A 46 20.77 10.74 -4.61
C VAL A 46 20.01 11.27 -5.83
N GLY A 47 20.05 12.56 -6.06
CA GLY A 47 19.28 13.21 -7.13
C GLY A 47 17.83 13.53 -6.75
N GLY A 48 17.43 13.26 -5.52
CA GLY A 48 16.07 13.51 -5.02
C GLY A 48 15.18 12.27 -5.07
N GLY A 49 13.96 12.43 -4.57
CA GLY A 49 13.05 11.31 -4.40
C GLY A 49 13.17 10.67 -3.02
N ARG A 50 12.08 10.09 -2.58
CA ARG A 50 11.95 9.45 -1.28
C ARG A 50 11.08 8.20 -1.39
N ALA A 51 11.41 7.19 -0.59
CA ALA A 51 10.62 5.97 -0.52
C ALA A 51 10.48 5.45 0.92
N SER A 52 9.49 4.62 1.16
CA SER A 52 9.52 3.67 2.25
C SER A 52 10.18 2.38 1.75
N PHE A 53 10.93 1.73 2.62
CA PHE A 53 11.49 0.41 2.39
C PHE A 53 11.05 -0.52 3.51
N LYS A 54 10.31 -1.55 3.14
CA LYS A 54 9.96 -2.65 4.05
C LYS A 54 10.83 -3.85 3.68
N PRO A 55 11.89 -4.14 4.46
CA PRO A 55 12.78 -5.28 4.23
C PRO A 55 12.13 -6.61 4.63
N GLU A 56 12.63 -7.70 4.08
CA GLU A 56 12.40 -9.03 4.66
C GLU A 56 12.96 -9.06 6.08
N GLN A 57 12.16 -9.52 7.03
CA GLN A 57 12.45 -9.46 8.45
C GLN A 57 11.84 -10.62 9.22
N THR A 58 12.28 -10.82 10.45
CA THR A 58 11.80 -11.92 11.31
C THR A 58 10.35 -11.78 11.74
N ASN A 59 9.77 -10.58 11.64
CA ASN A 59 8.33 -10.38 11.92
C ASN A 59 7.47 -11.02 10.82
N PRO A 60 6.70 -12.09 11.13
CA PRO A 60 5.93 -12.83 10.13
C PRO A 60 4.74 -12.05 9.55
N GLN A 61 4.33 -10.96 10.19
CA GLN A 61 3.25 -10.10 9.70
C GLN A 61 3.74 -9.13 8.60
N SER A 62 5.04 -8.99 8.41
CA SER A 62 5.62 -8.14 7.39
C SER A 62 6.05 -8.98 6.18
N VAL A 63 5.23 -9.01 5.15
CA VAL A 63 5.53 -9.71 3.90
C VAL A 63 5.64 -8.68 2.77
N PRO A 64 6.84 -8.17 2.45
CA PRO A 64 7.05 -7.03 1.54
C PRO A 64 6.45 -7.23 0.14
N ARG A 65 6.57 -8.43 -0.42
CA ARG A 65 6.03 -8.74 -1.77
C ARG A 65 4.51 -8.54 -1.90
N ARG A 66 3.76 -8.56 -0.80
CA ARG A 66 2.32 -8.31 -0.80
C ARG A 66 1.97 -6.86 -1.12
N GLU A 67 2.83 -5.90 -0.74
CA GLU A 67 2.68 -4.49 -1.14
C GLU A 67 2.84 -4.32 -2.65
N VAL A 68 3.85 -4.97 -3.24
CA VAL A 68 4.07 -4.93 -4.69
C VAL A 68 2.90 -5.58 -5.43
N ALA A 69 2.40 -6.71 -4.93
CA ALA A 69 1.22 -7.38 -5.49
C ALA A 69 -0.03 -6.50 -5.41
N ALA A 70 -0.27 -5.85 -4.27
CA ALA A 70 -1.38 -4.92 -4.09
C ALA A 70 -1.29 -3.73 -5.07
N TYR A 71 -0.11 -3.11 -5.21
CA TYR A 71 0.12 -2.05 -6.19
C TYR A 71 -0.23 -2.50 -7.62
N ARG A 72 0.21 -3.68 -8.03
CA ARG A 72 -0.03 -4.19 -9.39
C ARG A 72 -1.49 -4.49 -9.64
N LEU A 73 -2.18 -5.12 -8.69
CA LEU A 73 -3.62 -5.36 -8.81
C LEU A 73 -4.42 -4.05 -8.79
N ASP A 74 -4.02 -3.08 -8.00
CA ASP A 74 -4.60 -1.74 -8.03
C ASP A 74 -4.54 -1.12 -9.43
N ARG A 75 -3.42 -1.26 -10.13
CA ARG A 75 -3.25 -0.78 -11.51
C ARG A 75 -4.04 -1.61 -12.51
N LEU A 76 -4.02 -2.93 -12.40
CA LEU A 76 -4.81 -3.83 -13.22
C LEU A 76 -6.30 -3.51 -13.12
N LEU A 77 -6.78 -3.19 -11.92
CA LEU A 77 -8.17 -2.80 -11.68
C LEU A 77 -8.47 -1.32 -12.01
N GLY A 78 -7.46 -0.51 -12.32
CA GLY A 78 -7.59 0.92 -12.65
C GLY A 78 -8.02 1.78 -11.46
N ILE A 79 -7.69 1.39 -10.23
CA ILE A 79 -8.08 2.08 -8.99
C ILE A 79 -7.19 3.29 -8.71
N GLN A 80 -5.86 3.15 -8.89
CA GLN A 80 -4.88 4.23 -8.72
C GLN A 80 -4.75 4.77 -7.29
N ALA A 81 -4.96 3.94 -6.27
CA ALA A 81 -4.96 4.34 -4.86
C ALA A 81 -3.78 3.78 -4.04
N VAL A 82 -3.11 2.73 -4.52
CA VAL A 82 -1.90 2.19 -3.90
C VAL A 82 -0.67 2.90 -4.49
N ALA A 83 0.27 3.32 -3.63
CA ALA A 83 1.49 3.97 -4.09
C ALA A 83 2.35 3.01 -4.94
N PRO A 84 3.02 3.52 -6.01
CA PRO A 84 3.91 2.71 -6.82
C PRO A 84 4.98 2.01 -5.98
N ALA A 85 5.15 0.70 -6.18
CA ALA A 85 6.04 -0.14 -5.41
C ALA A 85 6.73 -1.19 -6.27
N ILE A 86 7.97 -1.52 -5.92
CA ILE A 86 8.78 -2.56 -6.56
C ILE A 86 9.54 -3.39 -5.52
N GLY A 87 9.95 -4.59 -5.90
CA GLY A 87 10.98 -5.33 -5.19
C GLY A 87 12.37 -4.74 -5.48
N ARG A 88 13.20 -4.56 -4.45
CA ARG A 88 14.60 -4.14 -4.58
C ARG A 88 15.46 -4.74 -3.48
N SER A 89 16.72 -5.01 -3.82
CA SER A 89 17.75 -5.40 -2.86
C SER A 89 18.74 -4.27 -2.64
N PHE A 90 19.25 -4.18 -1.41
CA PHE A 90 20.34 -3.27 -1.06
C PHE A 90 21.46 -4.06 -0.38
N PRO A 91 22.74 -3.77 -0.71
CA PRO A 91 23.85 -4.27 0.06
C PRO A 91 23.76 -3.85 1.53
N VAL A 92 24.02 -4.80 2.42
CA VAL A 92 23.92 -4.56 3.88
C VAL A 92 24.83 -3.45 4.33
N ASP A 93 26.06 -3.40 3.81
CA ASP A 93 27.07 -2.38 4.11
C ASP A 93 26.62 -0.99 3.64
N GLU A 94 26.10 -0.86 2.42
CA GLU A 94 25.57 0.39 1.89
C GLU A 94 24.36 0.89 2.71
N LEU A 95 23.41 -0.02 3.03
CA LEU A 95 22.25 0.30 3.84
C LEU A 95 22.65 0.85 5.21
N TYR A 96 23.63 0.20 5.86
CA TYR A 96 24.11 0.63 7.17
C TYR A 96 25.00 1.86 7.13
N ALA A 97 25.77 2.07 6.06
CA ALA A 97 26.56 3.28 5.88
C ALA A 97 25.69 4.53 5.72
N ALA A 98 24.55 4.39 5.03
CA ALA A 98 23.59 5.46 4.79
C ALA A 98 22.67 5.77 6.00
N LEU A 99 22.71 4.98 7.09
CA LEU A 99 21.90 5.23 8.29
C LEU A 99 22.23 6.59 8.92
N ASP A 100 21.18 7.37 9.20
CA ASP A 100 21.30 8.60 9.99
C ASP A 100 21.71 8.30 11.46
N ARG A 101 21.96 9.36 12.25
CA ARG A 101 22.41 9.18 13.65
C ARG A 101 21.43 8.37 14.50
N PRO A 102 20.09 8.62 14.50
CA PRO A 102 19.13 7.77 15.21
C PRO A 102 19.12 6.32 14.70
N GLY A 103 19.17 6.10 13.38
CA GLY A 103 19.23 4.77 12.78
C GLY A 103 20.47 3.99 13.21
N ARG A 104 21.62 4.65 13.33
CA ARG A 104 22.85 4.02 13.86
C ARG A 104 22.72 3.56 15.31
N ALA A 105 21.94 4.26 16.13
CA ALA A 105 21.70 3.87 17.51
C ALA A 105 20.90 2.54 17.63
N VAL A 106 20.08 2.23 16.63
CA VAL A 106 19.27 0.97 16.59
C VAL A 106 19.86 -0.09 15.65
N ARG A 107 21.10 0.10 15.20
CA ARG A 107 21.79 -0.79 14.25
C ARG A 107 21.81 -2.26 14.70
N GLN A 108 21.95 -2.52 16.00
CA GLN A 108 21.95 -3.88 16.52
C GLN A 108 20.59 -4.53 16.31
N ARG A 109 19.50 -3.84 16.64
CA ARG A 109 18.14 -4.31 16.37
C ARG A 109 17.93 -4.62 14.87
N LEU A 110 18.42 -3.76 13.98
CA LEU A 110 18.33 -4.00 12.54
C LEU A 110 19.08 -5.27 12.13
N LYS A 111 20.27 -5.54 12.71
CA LYS A 111 21.00 -6.78 12.44
C LYS A 111 20.27 -8.03 12.92
N ASP A 112 19.57 -7.94 14.03
CA ASP A 112 18.89 -9.08 14.63
C ASP A 112 17.56 -9.40 13.93
N GLU A 113 16.88 -8.38 13.41
CA GLU A 113 15.55 -8.53 12.83
C GLU A 113 15.55 -8.60 11.30
N LEU A 114 16.49 -7.98 10.58
CA LEU A 114 16.55 -8.02 9.12
C LEU A 114 17.07 -9.36 8.61
N ILE A 115 16.36 -9.92 7.63
CA ILE A 115 16.81 -11.13 6.93
C ILE A 115 17.74 -10.71 5.81
N SER A 116 19.02 -11.09 5.91
CA SER A 116 20.00 -10.87 4.84
C SER A 116 20.42 -12.19 4.22
N ARG A 117 20.67 -12.18 2.89
CA ARG A 117 21.11 -13.34 2.13
C ARG A 117 22.35 -13.02 1.29
N LYS A 118 23.03 -14.03 0.77
CA LYS A 118 24.13 -13.82 -0.19
C LYS A 118 23.59 -13.17 -1.45
N ASP A 119 24.36 -12.25 -2.00
CA ASP A 119 24.05 -11.65 -3.29
C ASP A 119 24.28 -12.70 -4.39
N PRO A 120 23.28 -12.99 -5.24
CA PRO A 120 23.48 -13.92 -6.37
C PRO A 120 24.58 -13.48 -7.35
N ALA A 121 24.82 -12.17 -7.47
CA ALA A 121 25.84 -11.63 -8.35
C ALA A 121 27.24 -11.59 -7.72
N ASP A 122 27.34 -11.57 -6.38
CA ASP A 122 28.61 -11.56 -5.64
C ASP A 122 28.47 -12.35 -4.33
N PRO A 123 28.94 -13.61 -4.27
CA PRO A 123 28.83 -14.46 -3.09
C PRO A 123 29.53 -13.93 -1.82
N HIS A 124 30.44 -12.96 -1.95
CA HIS A 124 31.12 -12.33 -0.82
C HIS A 124 30.30 -11.18 -0.22
N ARG A 125 29.26 -10.74 -0.92
CA ARG A 125 28.36 -9.65 -0.52
C ARG A 125 27.07 -10.18 0.09
N ARG A 126 26.55 -9.48 1.07
CA ARG A 126 25.22 -9.75 1.63
C ARG A 126 24.26 -8.62 1.23
N ILE A 127 23.02 -9.02 0.92
CA ILE A 127 21.94 -8.09 0.57
C ILE A 127 20.74 -8.28 1.49
N VAL A 128 20.01 -7.21 1.69
CA VAL A 128 18.66 -7.18 2.26
C VAL A 128 17.68 -6.94 1.12
N VAL A 129 16.73 -7.82 0.96
CA VAL A 129 15.68 -7.72 -0.05
C VAL A 129 14.41 -7.20 0.60
N GLY A 130 13.63 -6.43 -0.14
CA GLY A 130 12.37 -5.90 0.36
C GLY A 130 11.60 -5.16 -0.70
N GLU A 131 10.53 -4.53 -0.27
CA GLU A 131 9.70 -3.66 -1.08
C GLU A 131 10.12 -2.20 -0.90
N VAL A 132 10.26 -1.48 -2.01
CA VAL A 132 10.47 -0.04 -2.05
C VAL A 132 9.24 0.61 -2.65
N GLN A 133 8.56 1.45 -1.86
CA GLN A 133 7.33 2.12 -2.23
C GLN A 133 7.52 3.64 -2.27
N TRP A 134 6.95 4.30 -3.26
CA TRP A 134 6.98 5.75 -3.37
C TRP A 134 6.44 6.43 -2.10
N TRP A 135 7.21 7.38 -1.57
CA TRP A 135 6.82 8.15 -0.40
C TRP A 135 5.77 9.19 -0.75
N ILE A 136 4.58 9.08 -0.17
CA ILE A 136 3.53 10.08 -0.31
C ILE A 136 3.90 11.29 0.56
N PRO A 137 4.08 12.49 -0.01
CA PRO A 137 4.67 13.63 0.71
C PRO A 137 3.85 14.10 1.92
N ALA A 138 2.53 14.11 1.77
CA ALA A 138 1.61 14.58 2.80
C ALA A 138 0.35 13.71 2.82
N ILE A 139 -0.01 13.26 4.00
CA ILE A 139 -1.19 12.42 4.22
C ILE A 139 -1.86 12.80 5.54
N GLU A 140 -3.17 12.72 5.55
CA GLU A 140 -4.00 12.93 6.72
C GLU A 140 -4.85 11.70 7.04
N PHE A 141 -5.49 11.66 8.19
CA PHE A 141 -6.50 10.64 8.46
C PHE A 141 -7.77 10.94 7.65
N ALA A 142 -8.24 9.96 6.90
CA ALA A 142 -9.51 10.09 6.21
C ALA A 142 -10.67 10.21 7.23
N ARG A 143 -11.52 11.22 7.05
CA ARG A 143 -12.60 11.55 8.00
C ARG A 143 -13.93 11.76 7.29
N ILE A 144 -15.01 11.32 7.94
CA ILE A 144 -16.38 11.74 7.63
C ILE A 144 -16.86 12.65 8.77
N GLY A 145 -17.02 13.94 8.46
CA GLY A 145 -17.18 14.96 9.48
C GLY A 145 -15.96 14.99 10.40
N ARG A 146 -16.17 14.88 11.70
CA ARG A 146 -15.08 14.87 12.71
C ARG A 146 -14.50 13.49 13.01
N HIS A 147 -15.08 12.42 12.47
CA HIS A 147 -14.73 11.05 12.81
C HIS A 147 -13.85 10.42 11.74
N ARG A 148 -12.81 9.70 12.13
CA ARG A 148 -12.02 8.90 11.22
C ARG A 148 -12.89 7.81 10.63
N ILE A 149 -12.68 7.46 9.34
CA ILE A 149 -13.48 6.45 8.65
C ILE A 149 -13.30 5.04 9.22
N ASP A 150 -12.19 4.78 9.90
CA ASP A 150 -11.84 3.51 10.54
C ASP A 150 -12.31 3.42 12.03
N GLU A 151 -12.86 4.48 12.58
CA GLU A 151 -13.47 4.49 13.93
C GLU A 151 -14.96 4.10 13.86
N THR A 152 -15.50 3.60 14.96
CA THR A 152 -16.90 3.15 15.05
C THR A 152 -17.90 4.16 14.49
N ARG A 153 -17.78 5.45 14.86
CA ARG A 153 -18.70 6.49 14.40
C ARG A 153 -18.52 6.83 12.91
N GLY A 154 -17.28 6.77 12.42
CA GLY A 154 -16.99 6.92 11.00
C GLY A 154 -17.55 5.76 10.17
N ILE A 155 -17.40 4.53 10.66
CA ILE A 155 -17.98 3.32 10.05
C ILE A 155 -19.51 3.45 9.97
N VAL A 156 -20.17 3.87 11.04
CA VAL A 156 -21.63 4.09 11.03
C VAL A 156 -22.02 5.16 9.99
N ALA A 157 -21.24 6.23 9.89
CA ALA A 157 -21.52 7.32 8.97
C ALA A 157 -21.41 6.87 7.49
N TRP A 158 -20.29 6.25 7.06
CA TRP A 158 -20.17 5.82 5.66
C TRP A 158 -21.07 4.62 5.33
N LYS A 159 -21.29 3.69 6.26
CA LYS A 159 -22.27 2.60 6.07
C LYS A 159 -23.66 3.14 5.75
N ARG A 160 -24.09 4.22 6.40
CA ARG A 160 -25.39 4.85 6.14
C ARG A 160 -25.47 5.45 4.73
N LEU A 161 -24.36 6.07 4.26
CA LEU A 161 -24.28 6.66 2.93
C LEU A 161 -24.12 5.63 1.80
N LEU A 162 -23.57 4.46 2.10
CA LEU A 162 -23.38 3.36 1.14
C LEU A 162 -24.54 2.34 1.13
N ARG A 163 -25.69 2.68 1.74
CA ARG A 163 -26.92 1.88 1.61
C ARG A 163 -27.54 2.08 0.23
N ALA A 164 -28.19 1.04 -0.28
CA ALA A 164 -28.98 1.16 -1.50
C ALA A 164 -30.05 2.24 -1.34
N GLY A 165 -30.17 3.11 -2.32
CA GLY A 165 -31.13 4.22 -2.33
C GLY A 165 -30.77 5.41 -1.42
N ALA A 166 -29.62 5.40 -0.76
CA ALA A 166 -29.18 6.55 0.03
C ALA A 166 -28.79 7.72 -0.88
N THR A 167 -29.17 8.94 -0.48
CA THR A 167 -28.66 10.16 -1.09
C THR A 167 -27.33 10.51 -0.47
N ILE A 168 -26.30 10.63 -1.30
CA ILE A 168 -24.95 11.03 -0.87
C ILE A 168 -24.82 12.52 -1.15
N PRO A 169 -24.54 13.38 -0.13
CA PRO A 169 -24.27 14.80 -0.35
C PRO A 169 -23.05 14.98 -1.29
N ASP A 170 -23.11 15.98 -2.16
CA ASP A 170 -22.09 16.23 -3.19
C ASP A 170 -20.68 16.38 -2.59
N GLU A 171 -20.58 17.10 -1.49
CA GLU A 171 -19.30 17.30 -0.79
C GLU A 171 -18.68 16.02 -0.19
N ARG A 172 -19.46 14.94 -0.10
CA ARG A 172 -19.01 13.63 0.41
C ARG A 172 -18.92 12.57 -0.66
N TYR A 173 -19.46 12.85 -1.83
CA TYR A 173 -19.58 11.86 -2.90
C TYR A 173 -18.24 11.19 -3.24
N GLN A 174 -17.20 12.01 -3.42
CA GLN A 174 -15.88 11.53 -3.81
C GLN A 174 -15.26 10.61 -2.73
N LEU A 175 -15.32 11.01 -1.47
CA LEU A 175 -14.79 10.20 -0.38
C LEU A 175 -15.58 8.89 -0.21
N VAL A 176 -16.92 8.96 -0.23
CA VAL A 176 -17.78 7.79 -0.04
C VAL A 176 -17.58 6.78 -1.18
N ARG A 177 -17.42 7.26 -2.42
CA ARG A 177 -17.09 6.43 -3.58
C ARG A 177 -15.74 5.73 -3.39
N GLN A 178 -14.71 6.43 -2.95
CA GLN A 178 -13.40 5.84 -2.68
C GLN A 178 -13.41 4.85 -1.51
N ILE A 179 -14.23 5.07 -0.48
CA ILE A 179 -14.45 4.08 0.59
C ILE A 179 -15.06 2.80 0.05
N SER A 180 -16.08 2.91 -0.82
CA SER A 180 -16.68 1.74 -1.47
C SER A 180 -15.66 0.95 -2.31
N THR A 181 -14.83 1.66 -3.07
CA THR A 181 -13.73 1.07 -3.85
C THR A 181 -12.71 0.37 -2.94
N MET A 182 -12.32 1.00 -1.82
CA MET A 182 -11.38 0.44 -0.85
C MET A 182 -11.92 -0.85 -0.21
N LEU A 183 -13.20 -0.88 0.16
CA LEU A 183 -13.85 -2.08 0.72
C LEU A 183 -13.82 -3.26 -0.25
N LEU A 184 -14.12 -3.00 -1.52
CA LEU A 184 -14.08 -4.03 -2.56
C LEU A 184 -12.65 -4.49 -2.85
N PHE A 185 -11.69 -3.57 -2.93
CA PHE A 185 -10.29 -3.88 -3.12
C PHE A 185 -9.73 -4.70 -1.95
N ASP A 186 -9.97 -4.27 -0.70
CA ASP A 186 -9.53 -5.00 0.50
C ASP A 186 -10.14 -6.41 0.57
N PHE A 187 -11.35 -6.59 0.06
CA PHE A 187 -11.92 -7.93 -0.07
C PHE A 187 -11.20 -8.77 -1.13
N VAL A 188 -10.90 -8.19 -2.30
CA VAL A 188 -10.21 -8.90 -3.40
C VAL A 188 -8.81 -9.37 -2.96
N ILE A 189 -8.05 -8.51 -2.29
CA ILE A 189 -6.70 -8.84 -1.83
C ILE A 189 -6.65 -9.47 -0.42
N ASP A 190 -7.81 -9.67 0.21
CA ASP A 190 -7.94 -10.11 1.61
C ASP A 190 -7.07 -9.31 2.59
N ASN A 191 -7.17 -7.98 2.54
CA ASN A 191 -6.46 -7.12 3.48
C ASN A 191 -7.26 -6.99 4.79
N VAL A 192 -6.79 -7.68 5.83
CA VAL A 192 -7.46 -7.71 7.13
C VAL A 192 -7.06 -6.56 8.06
N ASP A 193 -6.03 -5.79 7.72
CA ASP A 193 -5.43 -4.76 8.60
C ASP A 193 -5.86 -3.33 8.25
N ARG A 194 -6.63 -3.11 7.20
CA ARG A 194 -7.06 -1.77 6.78
C ARG A 194 -7.75 -0.98 7.89
N TRP A 195 -8.53 -1.66 8.71
CA TRP A 195 -9.41 -1.06 9.70
C TRP A 195 -8.83 -1.05 11.12
N SER A 196 -7.59 -1.52 11.32
CA SER A 196 -6.95 -1.59 12.64
C SER A 196 -5.75 -0.65 12.81
N GLY A 197 -5.03 -0.33 11.74
CA GLY A 197 -3.71 0.31 11.81
C GLY A 197 -3.66 1.77 11.38
N ALA A 198 -4.79 2.46 11.20
CA ALA A 198 -4.80 3.81 10.61
C ALA A 198 -4.27 3.85 9.17
N ASN A 199 -4.51 2.78 8.40
CA ASN A 199 -4.01 2.55 7.05
C ASN A 199 -4.88 3.16 5.95
N ALA A 200 -5.96 3.87 6.32
CA ALA A 200 -6.81 4.66 5.43
C ALA A 200 -6.43 6.14 5.54
N ARG A 201 -5.61 6.62 4.62
CA ARG A 201 -5.10 7.99 4.59
C ARG A 201 -5.64 8.73 3.37
N ILE A 202 -5.73 10.04 3.49
CA ILE A 202 -6.24 10.92 2.45
C ILE A 202 -5.24 12.03 2.16
N SER A 203 -5.24 12.55 0.94
CA SER A 203 -4.49 13.74 0.58
C SER A 203 -4.98 14.97 1.39
N PRO A 204 -4.13 15.98 1.65
CA PRO A 204 -4.54 17.15 2.41
C PRO A 204 -5.72 17.93 1.82
N ASP A 205 -5.88 17.89 0.50
CA ASP A 205 -7.02 18.50 -0.21
C ASP A 205 -8.30 17.61 -0.16
N GLY A 206 -8.21 16.43 0.45
CA GLY A 206 -9.34 15.51 0.57
C GLY A 206 -9.75 14.81 -0.72
N SER A 207 -9.01 14.99 -1.82
CA SER A 207 -9.40 14.47 -3.13
C SER A 207 -9.08 12.99 -3.33
N LYS A 208 -8.01 12.46 -2.68
CA LYS A 208 -7.50 11.11 -2.91
C LYS A 208 -7.31 10.31 -1.63
N LEU A 209 -8.03 9.20 -1.54
CA LEU A 209 -7.87 8.20 -0.49
C LEU A 209 -6.76 7.21 -0.89
N TYR A 210 -5.74 7.04 -0.04
CA TYR A 210 -4.64 6.12 -0.25
C TYR A 210 -4.86 4.80 0.49
N PHE A 211 -4.63 3.67 -0.19
CA PHE A 211 -4.75 2.32 0.37
C PHE A 211 -3.36 1.85 0.82
N MET A 212 -3.00 2.26 2.04
CA MET A 212 -1.66 2.04 2.58
C MET A 212 -1.57 0.74 3.38
N ASP A 213 -0.35 0.23 3.50
CA ASP A 213 0.01 -0.95 4.28
C ASP A 213 -0.79 -2.22 3.93
N ASN A 214 -0.35 -2.89 2.87
CA ASN A 214 -0.95 -4.13 2.38
C ASN A 214 -0.11 -5.36 2.72
N THR A 215 0.85 -5.27 3.66
CA THR A 215 1.73 -6.38 4.04
C THR A 215 0.99 -7.57 4.66
N MET A 216 -0.20 -7.35 5.18
CA MET A 216 -1.08 -8.40 5.72
C MET A 216 -2.14 -8.88 4.73
N ALA A 217 -2.14 -8.38 3.49
CA ALA A 217 -3.03 -8.86 2.43
C ALA A 217 -2.64 -10.28 1.94
N PHE A 218 -3.46 -10.87 1.09
CA PHE A 218 -3.23 -12.20 0.50
C PHE A 218 -3.02 -13.29 1.55
N SER A 219 -3.92 -13.33 2.54
CA SER A 219 -3.90 -14.35 3.58
C SER A 219 -3.97 -15.76 2.97
N ARG A 220 -3.31 -16.72 3.64
CA ARG A 220 -3.41 -18.15 3.30
C ARG A 220 -4.38 -18.90 4.22
N ASP A 221 -5.13 -18.18 5.04
CA ASP A 221 -6.05 -18.79 5.99
C ASP A 221 -7.16 -19.55 5.25
N ALA A 222 -7.45 -20.77 5.74
CA ALA A 222 -8.52 -21.61 5.19
C ALA A 222 -9.91 -20.91 5.28
N ASP A 223 -10.09 -20.02 6.27
CA ASP A 223 -11.30 -19.20 6.47
C ASP A 223 -11.33 -17.95 5.58
N GLY A 224 -10.48 -17.85 4.56
CA GLY A 224 -10.18 -16.66 3.77
C GLY A 224 -11.32 -15.67 3.61
N HIS A 225 -10.98 -14.40 3.55
CA HIS A 225 -11.92 -13.29 3.37
C HIS A 225 -12.95 -13.06 4.49
N ARG A 226 -12.94 -13.85 5.58
CA ARG A 226 -13.96 -13.72 6.64
C ARG A 226 -13.99 -12.33 7.27
N LYS A 227 -12.82 -11.76 7.57
CA LYS A 227 -12.73 -10.41 8.17
C LYS A 227 -13.03 -9.31 7.16
N SER A 228 -12.46 -9.39 5.97
CA SER A 228 -12.70 -8.42 4.89
C SER A 228 -14.16 -8.46 4.42
N LYS A 229 -14.80 -9.62 4.41
CA LYS A 229 -16.23 -9.82 4.12
C LYS A 229 -17.14 -9.04 5.08
N ILE A 230 -16.83 -9.02 6.38
CA ILE A 230 -17.62 -8.28 7.39
C ILE A 230 -17.69 -6.78 7.03
N TYR A 231 -16.64 -6.20 6.48
CA TYR A 231 -16.64 -4.81 6.05
C TYR A 231 -17.31 -4.64 4.69
N LEU A 232 -17.09 -5.55 3.74
CA LEU A 232 -17.73 -5.52 2.44
C LEU A 232 -19.27 -5.56 2.55
N GLU A 233 -19.81 -6.40 3.42
CA GLU A 233 -21.26 -6.54 3.64
C GLU A 233 -21.92 -5.29 4.23
N ARG A 234 -21.15 -4.35 4.73
CA ARG A 234 -21.66 -3.03 5.17
C ARG A 234 -21.90 -2.07 4.01
N CYS A 235 -21.41 -2.40 2.81
CA CYS A 235 -21.55 -1.62 1.59
C CYS A 235 -22.59 -2.26 0.66
N GLN A 236 -23.54 -1.45 0.18
CA GLN A 236 -24.57 -1.89 -0.77
C GLN A 236 -24.47 -1.18 -2.12
N THR A 237 -23.49 -0.27 -2.27
CA THR A 237 -23.33 0.55 -3.47
C THR A 237 -21.87 0.49 -3.92
N PHE A 238 -21.62 -0.01 -5.13
CA PHE A 238 -20.29 -0.18 -5.71
C PHE A 238 -20.18 0.51 -7.06
N SER A 239 -18.97 0.84 -7.47
CA SER A 239 -18.67 1.31 -8.82
C SER A 239 -19.03 0.22 -9.83
N ARG A 240 -19.94 0.52 -10.76
CA ARG A 240 -20.30 -0.41 -11.84
C ARG A 240 -19.07 -0.82 -12.64
N ARG A 241 -18.27 0.15 -13.05
CA ARG A 241 -17.04 -0.08 -13.82
C ARG A 241 -16.06 -1.01 -13.10
N LEU A 242 -15.86 -0.86 -11.79
CA LEU A 242 -14.96 -1.73 -11.03
C LEU A 242 -15.52 -3.16 -10.94
N VAL A 243 -16.84 -3.30 -10.75
CA VAL A 243 -17.50 -4.61 -10.73
C VAL A 243 -17.43 -5.30 -12.08
N GLU A 244 -17.66 -4.57 -13.18
CA GLU A 244 -17.51 -5.10 -14.55
C GLU A 244 -16.06 -5.55 -14.79
N ARG A 245 -15.08 -4.72 -14.45
CA ARG A 245 -13.67 -5.07 -14.59
C ARG A 245 -13.27 -6.31 -13.78
N LEU A 246 -13.79 -6.47 -12.57
CA LEU A 246 -13.57 -7.68 -11.76
C LEU A 246 -14.22 -8.93 -12.38
N ARG A 247 -15.36 -8.79 -13.06
CA ARG A 247 -16.02 -9.90 -13.75
C ARG A 247 -15.27 -10.35 -15.01
N ASP A 248 -14.66 -9.38 -15.70
CA ASP A 248 -13.90 -9.63 -16.93
C ASP A 248 -12.47 -10.12 -16.66
N LEU A 249 -12.00 -10.03 -15.42
CA LEU A 249 -10.65 -10.40 -15.02
C LEU A 249 -10.45 -11.92 -15.02
N GLY A 250 -9.54 -12.39 -15.87
CA GLY A 250 -9.14 -13.80 -15.92
C GLY A 250 -7.96 -14.11 -14.99
N GLU A 251 -7.77 -15.40 -14.70
CA GLU A 251 -6.62 -15.87 -13.91
C GLU A 251 -5.30 -15.52 -14.60
N ASP A 252 -5.25 -15.61 -15.93
CA ASP A 252 -4.03 -15.31 -16.71
C ASP A 252 -3.64 -13.83 -16.61
N ASP A 253 -4.61 -12.91 -16.56
CA ASP A 253 -4.34 -11.48 -16.37
C ASP A 253 -3.67 -11.22 -15.01
N VAL A 254 -4.19 -11.86 -13.96
CA VAL A 254 -3.62 -11.77 -12.60
C VAL A 254 -2.25 -12.39 -12.55
N ARG A 255 -2.06 -13.58 -13.15
CA ARG A 255 -0.76 -14.24 -13.22
C ARG A 255 0.27 -13.39 -13.97
N ALA A 256 -0.09 -12.83 -15.12
CA ALA A 256 0.81 -11.99 -15.90
C ALA A 256 1.30 -10.77 -15.12
N VAL A 257 0.40 -10.14 -14.36
CA VAL A 257 0.73 -8.95 -13.56
C VAL A 257 1.57 -9.30 -12.32
N LEU A 258 1.35 -10.46 -11.70
CA LEU A 258 2.06 -10.85 -10.47
C LEU A 258 3.38 -11.61 -10.73
N ALA A 259 3.61 -12.11 -11.96
CA ALA A 259 4.75 -12.97 -12.25
C ALA A 259 6.11 -12.25 -12.26
N HIS A 260 6.16 -10.93 -12.40
CA HIS A 260 7.37 -10.25 -12.86
C HIS A 260 8.37 -9.76 -11.79
N ASP A 261 8.12 -9.81 -10.49
CA ASP A 261 9.07 -9.27 -9.48
C ASP A 261 9.07 -10.03 -8.15
N LEU A 262 8.69 -11.28 -8.19
CA LEU A 262 8.65 -12.12 -6.99
C LEU A 262 9.80 -13.13 -6.94
N GLY A 263 10.88 -12.79 -7.67
CA GLY A 263 12.11 -13.58 -7.71
C GLY A 263 12.80 -13.73 -6.38
#